data_f24a54e565e68957907be5d2635130d9
#
_entry.id   f24a54e565e68957907be5d2635130d9
#
_cell.length_a   1.000
_cell.length_b   1.000
_cell.length_c   1.000
_cell.angle_alpha   90.00
_cell.angle_beta   90.00
_cell.angle_gamma   90.00
#
_symmetry.space_group_name_H-M   'P 1'
#
loop_
_entity.id
_entity.type
_entity.pdbx_description
1 polymer ?
#
loop_
_entity_poly.entity_id
_entity_poly.type
_entity_poly.pdbx_seq_one_letter_code
_entity_poly.pdbx_strand_id
1 'polypeptide(L)'
;WEKQINTLIKGGDRAYYRESSDEIVIPKRYNFKNDESYLATFAHEAVHSTKHKTRLSRNNLSYAQEELVAELGAYLICNRLQISNLDTMNHAAYLESWCPMLKSDPKILFKSLAMSSKAADLVIGEQ
;
A
#
# COMPACT_ATOMS: atom_id res chain seq x y z
N TRP A 1 11.77 6.23 -2.51
CA TRP A 1 11.54 4.87 -1.98
C TRP A 1 12.13 3.78 -2.88
N GLU A 2 11.99 3.93 -4.18
CA GLU A 2 12.56 2.97 -5.15
C GLU A 2 14.04 2.71 -4.94
N LYS A 3 14.78 3.69 -4.44
CA LYS A 3 16.22 3.55 -4.17
C LYS A 3 16.50 2.85 -2.84
N GLN A 4 15.49 2.73 -1.98
CA GLN A 4 15.65 2.15 -0.65
C GLN A 4 15.19 0.70 -0.59
N ILE A 5 14.46 0.26 -1.59
CA ILE A 5 13.97 -1.11 -1.67
C ILE A 5 14.18 -1.64 -3.09
N ASN A 6 14.47 -2.91 -3.18
CA ASN A 6 14.67 -3.55 -4.47
C ASN A 6 13.33 -3.63 -5.22
N THR A 7 13.23 -2.88 -6.32
CA THR A 7 12.02 -2.84 -7.13
C THR A 7 12.29 -3.54 -8.46
N LEU A 8 11.51 -4.58 -8.72
CA LEU A 8 11.60 -5.35 -9.96
C LEU A 8 10.45 -4.97 -10.88
N ILE A 9 10.80 -4.41 -12.04
CA ILE A 9 9.82 -4.09 -13.08
C ILE A 9 9.75 -5.28 -14.03
N LYS A 10 8.62 -5.98 -14.03
CA LYS A 10 8.43 -7.20 -14.82
C LYS A 10 7.26 -7.06 -15.78
N GLY A 11 7.28 -7.86 -16.85
CA GLY A 11 6.11 -8.05 -17.69
C GLY A 11 5.02 -8.75 -16.89
N GLY A 12 3.76 -8.61 -17.33
CA GLY A 12 2.61 -9.18 -16.64
C GLY A 12 1.69 -8.09 -16.10
N ASP A 13 0.70 -8.50 -15.31
CA ASP A 13 -0.39 -7.63 -14.86
C ASP A 13 -0.51 -7.53 -13.33
N ARG A 14 0.43 -8.09 -12.59
CA ARG A 14 0.35 -8.15 -11.13
C ARG A 14 1.43 -7.31 -10.46
N ALA A 15 1.01 -6.51 -9.47
CA ALA A 15 1.90 -5.82 -8.56
C ALA A 15 1.80 -6.47 -7.18
N TYR A 16 2.92 -6.65 -6.50
CA TYR A 16 2.93 -7.19 -5.15
C TYR A 16 4.25 -6.87 -4.44
N TYR A 17 4.21 -6.91 -3.11
CA TYR A 17 5.40 -6.89 -2.28
C TYR A 17 5.69 -8.30 -1.78
N ARG A 18 6.94 -8.74 -1.93
CA ARG A 18 7.40 -10.04 -1.43
C ARG A 18 8.29 -9.82 -0.21
N GLU A 19 7.77 -10.18 0.96
CA GLU A 19 8.48 -9.94 2.22
C GLU A 19 9.74 -10.79 2.35
N SER A 20 9.71 -12.03 1.88
CA SER A 20 10.85 -12.96 2.01
C SER A 20 12.12 -12.46 1.33
N SER A 21 11.99 -11.74 0.23
CA SER A 21 13.12 -11.15 -0.50
C SER A 21 13.17 -9.63 -0.36
N ASP A 22 12.22 -9.04 0.34
CA ASP A 22 12.08 -7.59 0.52
C ASP A 22 12.09 -6.85 -0.81
N GLU A 23 11.24 -7.30 -1.72
CA GLU A 23 11.16 -6.78 -3.09
C GLU A 23 9.75 -6.33 -3.44
N ILE A 24 9.65 -5.22 -4.16
CA ILE A 24 8.42 -4.81 -4.84
C ILE A 24 8.50 -5.29 -6.29
N VAL A 25 7.49 -6.01 -6.74
CA VAL A 25 7.33 -6.39 -8.14
C VAL A 25 6.18 -5.58 -8.71
N ILE A 26 6.42 -4.92 -9.84
CA ILE A 26 5.43 -4.06 -10.47
C ILE A 26 5.46 -4.26 -11.99
N PRO A 27 4.30 -4.24 -12.68
CA PRO A 27 4.26 -4.32 -14.13
C PRO A 27 4.95 -3.12 -14.77
N LYS A 28 5.30 -3.27 -16.04
CA LYS A 28 5.87 -2.17 -16.82
C LYS A 28 4.90 -1.00 -16.90
N ARG A 29 5.46 0.20 -16.92
CA ARG A 29 4.68 1.44 -16.86
C ARG A 29 3.62 1.54 -17.96
N TYR A 30 3.94 1.09 -19.17
CA TYR A 30 3.00 1.15 -20.30
C TYR A 30 1.81 0.21 -20.15
N ASN A 31 1.85 -0.74 -19.20
CA ASN A 31 0.71 -1.62 -18.91
C ASN A 31 -0.34 -0.92 -18.03
N PHE A 32 -0.04 0.26 -17.54
CA PHE A 32 -0.97 1.06 -16.75
C PHE A 32 -1.70 2.06 -17.63
N LYS A 33 -2.93 2.39 -17.24
CA LYS A 33 -3.78 3.34 -17.94
C LYS A 33 -3.13 4.71 -18.08
N ASN A 34 -2.43 5.16 -17.02
CA ASN A 34 -1.74 6.44 -16.96
C ASN A 34 -0.68 6.40 -15.86
N ASP A 35 0.09 7.48 -15.73
CA ASP A 35 1.15 7.58 -14.73
C ASP A 35 0.59 7.57 -13.30
N GLU A 36 -0.58 8.16 -13.08
CA GLU A 36 -1.22 8.19 -11.78
C GLU A 36 -1.57 6.79 -11.31
N SER A 37 -2.06 5.93 -12.21
CA SER A 37 -2.34 4.52 -11.91
C SER A 37 -1.09 3.77 -11.50
N TYR A 38 0.01 3.98 -12.21
CA TYR A 38 1.31 3.40 -11.87
C TYR A 38 1.75 3.83 -10.47
N LEU A 39 1.72 5.14 -10.21
CA LEU A 39 2.19 5.68 -8.94
C LEU A 39 1.30 5.26 -7.78
N ALA A 40 -0.01 5.20 -7.95
CA ALA A 40 -0.92 4.73 -6.92
C ALA A 40 -0.69 3.26 -6.59
N THR A 41 -0.47 2.43 -7.60
CA THR A 41 -0.15 1.00 -7.41
C THR A 41 1.20 0.85 -6.70
N PHE A 42 2.21 1.60 -7.12
CA PHE A 42 3.51 1.60 -6.47
C PHE A 42 3.38 2.03 -5.00
N ALA A 43 2.61 3.08 -4.72
CA ALA A 43 2.38 3.56 -3.35
C ALA A 43 1.75 2.47 -2.47
N HIS A 44 0.79 1.71 -2.99
CA HIS A 44 0.17 0.60 -2.27
C HIS A 44 1.21 -0.46 -1.89
N GLU A 45 2.04 -0.87 -2.84
CA GLU A 45 3.09 -1.87 -2.56
C GLU A 45 4.19 -1.30 -1.67
N ALA A 46 4.51 -0.01 -1.81
CA ALA A 46 5.46 0.66 -0.93
C ALA A 46 4.99 0.66 0.53
N VAL A 47 3.69 0.88 0.77
CA VAL A 47 3.13 0.79 2.12
C VAL A 47 3.25 -0.64 2.65
N HIS A 48 2.95 -1.66 1.85
CA HIS A 48 3.18 -3.05 2.27
C HIS A 48 4.64 -3.29 2.66
N SER A 49 5.59 -2.73 1.92
CA SER A 49 7.01 -2.92 2.21
C SER A 49 7.43 -2.34 3.56
N THR A 50 6.68 -1.38 4.11
CA THR A 50 6.99 -0.82 5.43
C THR A 50 6.79 -1.82 6.56
N LYS A 51 6.07 -2.92 6.31
CA LYS A 51 5.85 -3.95 7.34
C LYS A 51 7.10 -4.77 7.66
N HIS A 52 8.12 -4.72 6.82
CA HIS A 52 9.34 -5.49 7.00
C HIS A 52 9.97 -5.22 8.38
N LYS A 53 10.60 -6.25 8.94
CA LYS A 53 11.19 -6.20 10.29
C LYS A 53 12.24 -5.11 10.46
N THR A 54 12.89 -4.70 9.35
CA THR A 54 13.89 -3.63 9.39
C THR A 54 13.27 -2.23 9.30
N ARG A 55 11.97 -2.13 9.10
CA ARG A 55 11.26 -0.85 9.03
C ARG A 55 10.24 -0.74 10.16
N LEU A 56 8.94 -0.77 9.87
CA LEU A 56 7.92 -0.59 10.92
C LEU A 56 7.50 -1.89 11.61
N SER A 57 7.99 -3.04 11.13
CA SER A 57 7.81 -4.35 11.75
C SER A 57 6.35 -4.68 12.08
N ARG A 58 5.50 -4.63 11.08
CA ARG A 58 4.07 -4.83 11.21
C ARG A 58 3.69 -6.26 10.82
N ASN A 59 3.71 -7.21 11.78
CA ASN A 59 3.59 -8.65 11.49
C ASN A 59 2.34 -9.32 12.04
N ASN A 60 1.55 -8.66 12.89
CA ASN A 60 0.47 -9.29 13.63
C ASN A 60 -0.92 -8.94 13.10
N LEU A 61 -1.00 -8.44 11.89
CA LEU A 61 -2.27 -8.05 11.28
C LEU A 61 -2.86 -9.19 10.47
N SER A 62 -4.19 -9.28 10.43
CA SER A 62 -4.87 -10.12 9.46
C SER A 62 -4.60 -9.61 8.04
N TYR A 63 -4.83 -10.45 7.04
CA TYR A 63 -4.71 -10.03 5.64
C TYR A 63 -5.60 -8.81 5.37
N ALA A 64 -6.86 -8.86 5.82
CA ALA A 64 -7.79 -7.76 5.60
C ALA A 64 -7.30 -6.44 6.22
N GLN A 65 -6.75 -6.49 7.43
CA GLN A 65 -6.23 -5.28 8.08
C GLN A 65 -4.97 -4.77 7.39
N GLU A 66 -4.08 -5.65 6.97
CA GLU A 66 -2.87 -5.24 6.24
C GLU A 66 -3.24 -4.57 4.91
N GLU A 67 -4.23 -5.11 4.18
CA GLU A 67 -4.74 -4.48 2.96
C GLU A 67 -5.38 -3.12 3.23
N LEU A 68 -6.12 -3.00 4.33
CA LEU A 68 -6.69 -1.71 4.73
C LEU A 68 -5.59 -0.68 5.01
N VAL A 69 -4.53 -1.07 5.71
CA VAL A 69 -3.38 -0.19 5.96
C VAL A 69 -2.74 0.24 4.64
N ALA A 70 -2.56 -0.69 3.71
CA ALA A 70 -1.95 -0.40 2.42
C ALA A 70 -2.81 0.56 1.58
N GLU A 71 -4.13 0.35 1.54
CA GLU A 71 -5.04 1.23 0.81
C GLU A 71 -5.09 2.64 1.42
N LEU A 72 -5.22 2.73 2.73
CA LEU A 72 -5.22 4.02 3.41
C LEU A 72 -3.88 4.74 3.27
N GLY A 73 -2.78 4.00 3.40
CA GLY A 73 -1.44 4.57 3.25
C GLY A 73 -1.18 5.08 1.84
N ALA A 74 -1.59 4.32 0.83
CA ALA A 74 -1.47 4.73 -0.56
C ALA A 74 -2.31 5.98 -0.84
N TYR A 75 -3.52 6.05 -0.29
CA TYR A 75 -4.36 7.23 -0.40
C TYR A 75 -3.67 8.47 0.20
N LEU A 76 -3.10 8.32 1.40
CA LEU A 76 -2.39 9.42 2.06
C LEU A 76 -1.18 9.88 1.25
N ILE A 77 -0.40 8.95 0.70
CA ILE A 77 0.75 9.27 -0.15
C ILE A 77 0.30 10.04 -1.39
N CYS A 78 -0.68 9.52 -2.11
CA CYS A 78 -1.18 10.16 -3.31
C CYS A 78 -1.75 11.56 -3.02
N ASN A 79 -2.48 11.69 -1.92
CA ASN A 79 -3.04 12.98 -1.51
C ASN A 79 -1.93 14.00 -1.23
N ARG A 80 -0.89 13.61 -0.49
CA ARG A 80 0.23 14.51 -0.18
C ARG A 80 1.04 14.89 -1.41
N LEU A 81 1.14 13.99 -2.38
CA LEU A 81 1.86 14.24 -3.64
C LEU A 81 0.96 14.82 -4.73
N GLN A 82 -0.30 15.08 -4.42
CA GLN A 82 -1.28 15.63 -5.36
C GLN A 82 -1.49 14.74 -6.59
N ILE A 83 -1.48 13.43 -6.38
CA ILE A 83 -1.71 12.43 -7.42
C ILE A 83 -3.16 11.99 -7.34
N SER A 84 -3.90 12.10 -8.45
CA SER A 84 -5.26 11.59 -8.54
C SER A 84 -5.24 10.07 -8.67
N ASN A 85 -5.93 9.36 -7.76
CA ASN A 85 -5.94 7.90 -7.75
C ASN A 85 -7.35 7.30 -7.69
N LEU A 86 -8.38 8.11 -7.94
CA LEU A 86 -9.78 7.68 -7.77
C LEU A 86 -10.15 6.48 -8.64
N ASP A 87 -9.57 6.40 -9.84
CA ASP A 87 -9.88 5.32 -10.80
C ASP A 87 -9.00 4.09 -10.62
N THR A 88 -8.01 4.13 -9.73
CA THR A 88 -6.99 3.10 -9.61
C THR A 88 -7.17 2.19 -8.40
N MET A 89 -7.94 2.62 -7.42
CA MET A 89 -8.16 1.85 -6.19
C MET A 89 -9.42 1.01 -6.32
N ASN A 90 -9.24 -0.31 -6.32
CA ASN A 90 -10.35 -1.24 -6.42
C ASN A 90 -10.92 -1.53 -5.02
N HIS A 91 -11.63 -0.56 -4.46
CA HIS A 91 -12.20 -0.69 -3.11
C HIS A 91 -13.22 -1.82 -3.03
N ALA A 92 -13.97 -2.08 -4.11
CA ALA A 92 -15.01 -3.11 -4.11
C ALA A 92 -14.45 -4.49 -3.79
N ALA A 93 -13.23 -4.80 -4.23
CA ALA A 93 -12.59 -6.09 -3.97
C ALA A 93 -12.31 -6.33 -2.48
N TYR A 94 -12.18 -5.26 -1.70
CA TYR A 94 -11.84 -5.35 -0.28
C TYR A 94 -13.01 -5.13 0.66
N LEU A 95 -14.11 -4.52 0.20
CA LEU A 95 -15.24 -4.17 1.07
C LEU A 95 -15.84 -5.38 1.76
N GLU A 96 -15.89 -6.53 1.09
CA GLU A 96 -16.42 -7.76 1.68
C GLU A 96 -15.64 -8.21 2.92
N SER A 97 -14.32 -7.99 2.94
CA SER A 97 -13.49 -8.36 4.08
C SER A 97 -13.39 -7.25 5.12
N TRP A 98 -13.42 -5.98 4.69
CA TRP A 98 -13.31 -4.84 5.62
C TRP A 98 -14.56 -4.62 6.45
N CYS A 99 -15.75 -4.72 5.81
CA CYS A 99 -17.00 -4.42 6.51
C CYS A 99 -17.24 -5.34 7.74
N PRO A 100 -17.10 -6.67 7.63
CA PRO A 100 -17.25 -7.52 8.81
C PRO A 100 -16.21 -7.23 9.90
N MET A 101 -14.96 -6.99 9.50
CA MET A 101 -13.86 -6.68 10.41
C MET A 101 -14.14 -5.40 11.20
N LEU A 102 -14.55 -4.33 10.51
CA LEU A 102 -14.81 -3.04 11.14
C LEU A 102 -16.08 -3.04 11.99
N LYS A 103 -17.07 -3.88 11.64
CA LYS A 103 -18.26 -4.06 12.47
C LYS A 103 -17.94 -4.79 13.77
N SER A 104 -17.02 -5.77 13.72
CA SER A 104 -16.64 -6.52 14.92
C SER A 104 -15.80 -5.67 15.89
N ASP A 105 -14.95 -4.79 15.38
CA ASP A 105 -14.12 -3.91 16.19
C ASP A 105 -13.85 -2.59 15.44
N PRO A 106 -14.69 -1.56 15.68
CA PRO A 106 -14.49 -0.25 15.01
C PRO A 106 -13.16 0.42 15.32
N LYS A 107 -12.50 0.05 16.42
CA LYS A 107 -11.17 0.58 16.77
C LYS A 107 -10.11 0.20 15.75
N ILE A 108 -10.33 -0.87 14.99
CA ILE A 108 -9.41 -1.30 13.93
C ILE A 108 -9.20 -0.18 12.91
N LEU A 109 -10.25 0.59 12.59
CA LEU A 109 -10.13 1.70 11.66
C LEU A 109 -9.11 2.74 12.15
N PHE A 110 -9.21 3.14 13.42
CA PHE A 110 -8.30 4.13 13.99
C PHE A 110 -6.87 3.61 14.10
N LYS A 111 -6.69 2.35 14.48
CA LYS A 111 -5.38 1.71 14.51
C LYS A 111 -4.77 1.65 13.11
N SER A 112 -5.58 1.29 12.13
CA SER A 112 -5.13 1.19 10.74
C SER A 112 -4.75 2.55 10.17
N LEU A 113 -5.51 3.60 10.50
CA LEU A 113 -5.16 4.97 10.11
C LEU A 113 -3.83 5.42 10.71
N ALA A 114 -3.59 5.11 11.99
CA ALA A 114 -2.31 5.44 12.64
C ALA A 114 -1.14 4.72 11.96
N MET A 115 -1.30 3.44 11.66
CA MET A 115 -0.28 2.65 10.96
C MET A 115 -0.04 3.18 9.54
N SER A 116 -1.11 3.53 8.83
CA SER A 116 -1.06 4.08 7.49
C SER A 116 -0.33 5.41 7.44
N SER A 117 -0.58 6.27 8.43
CA SER A 117 0.09 7.56 8.53
C SER A 117 1.59 7.40 8.74
N LYS A 118 2.00 6.51 9.64
CA LYS A 118 3.42 6.20 9.86
C LYS A 118 4.08 5.63 8.61
N ALA A 119 3.39 4.73 7.91
CA ALA A 119 3.89 4.14 6.69
C ALA A 119 4.07 5.20 5.60
N ALA A 120 3.07 6.07 5.42
CA ALA A 120 3.14 7.16 4.44
C ALA A 120 4.30 8.12 4.75
N ASP A 121 4.48 8.48 6.01
CA ASP A 121 5.59 9.35 6.44
C ASP A 121 6.93 8.73 6.07
N LEU A 122 7.09 7.44 6.32
CA LEU A 122 8.33 6.74 6.02
C LEU A 122 8.59 6.69 4.50
N VAL A 123 7.58 6.36 3.71
CA VAL A 123 7.71 6.24 2.25
C VAL A 123 8.04 7.59 1.61
N ILE A 124 7.38 8.65 2.05
CA ILE A 124 7.62 10.00 1.52
C ILE A 124 8.94 10.57 2.04
N GLY A 125 9.40 10.12 3.19
CA GLY A 125 10.60 10.62 3.83
C GLY A 125 10.36 11.83 4.73
N GLU A 126 9.14 12.11 5.08
CA GLU A 126 8.80 13.14 6.06
C GLU A 126 9.04 12.61 7.48
N GLN A 127 9.53 13.48 8.30
CA GLN A 127 9.80 13.14 9.70
C GLN A 127 9.06 14.07 10.66
#